data_cc4eef93411cfd25e12b4f5867934b92
#
_entry.id   cc4eef93411cfd25e12b4f5867934b92
#
_cell.length_a   1.000
_cell.length_b   1.000
_cell.length_c   1.000
_cell.angle_alpha   90.00
_cell.angle_beta   90.00
_cell.angle_gamma   90.00
#
_symmetry.space_group_name_H-M   'P 1'
#
loop_
_entity.id
_entity.type
_entity.pdbx_description
1 polymer ?
#
loop_
_entity_poly.entity_id
_entity_poly.type
_entity_poly.pdbx_seq_one_letter_code
_entity_poly.pdbx_strand_id
1 'polypeptide(L)'
;MKLVYNIKDKPKFGQLIVFAFQQLLAIMAATLVVPVITNGNVLAAIESGAVTWEFTAQMSPAAALLGAGLGTLVYILFTKAKSPVFLGSSFAFLGSMAAAFAGAVSAQAGYAGLIIGAAFAGLVYVVIAAIVKFAGVNWIDKLMPKQVIGPTVAIIGLSLAGNAVGDLQKAPAGGHTLIAVLCGLVALLVTMLCSVFGKKTAKLIPFIIGILSGYAVSAVFTVIGNAAGIDALKVIDFSPITALWADGVTINTFFQFPEFTFVNALKGIKEIDGAYIGSLAMAYVPVAFVVFAEHIADHKNISSIIEKDLLKEPGLHRTLLGDGVGSMVGAVFGGCPNTTYGESVACVAITGNASVATIITAAVLAILIAFVSPFVAFVNSIPSCVMGGICMALYGFIAVSGLKMVQKVNLEDNRNLFVVSVILIAGIGGLALNFGKIQITSIATALILGILVNIILSKKKKA
;
A
#
# COMPACT_ATOMS: atom_id res chain seq x y z
N MET A 1 3.04 24.80 12.59
CA MET A 1 1.94 25.13 11.66
C MET A 1 0.67 25.28 12.46
N LYS A 2 -0.15 26.35 12.27
CA LYS A 2 -1.39 26.49 13.05
C LYS A 2 -2.45 25.56 12.48
N LEU A 3 -2.89 24.57 13.27
CA LEU A 3 -3.96 23.67 12.89
C LEU A 3 -5.30 24.39 12.84
N VAL A 4 -6.14 24.05 11.86
CA VAL A 4 -7.54 24.50 11.77
C VAL A 4 -8.40 23.69 12.76
N TYR A 5 -8.12 22.37 12.87
CA TYR A 5 -8.77 21.47 13.80
C TYR A 5 -7.75 20.58 14.48
N ASN A 6 -7.80 20.53 15.81
CA ASN A 6 -6.98 19.63 16.63
C ASN A 6 -7.60 18.22 16.69
N ILE A 7 -6.88 17.28 17.31
CA ILE A 7 -7.26 15.86 17.41
C ILE A 7 -8.70 15.65 17.91
N LYS A 8 -9.10 16.38 18.96
CA LYS A 8 -10.40 16.24 19.62
C LYS A 8 -11.51 17.13 19.04
N ASP A 9 -11.17 18.05 18.16
CA ASP A 9 -12.13 18.98 17.59
C ASP A 9 -13.09 18.24 16.65
N LYS A 10 -14.34 18.68 16.65
CA LYS A 10 -15.37 18.15 15.75
C LYS A 10 -15.75 19.24 14.74
N PRO A 11 -15.31 19.14 13.47
CA PRO A 11 -15.73 20.05 12.43
C PRO A 11 -17.27 20.07 12.30
N LYS A 12 -17.85 21.19 11.84
CA LYS A 12 -19.28 21.23 11.49
C LYS A 12 -19.58 20.21 10.39
N PHE A 13 -20.79 19.64 10.37
CA PHE A 13 -21.15 18.51 9.51
C PHE A 13 -20.71 18.67 8.04
N GLY A 14 -21.01 19.79 7.39
CA GLY A 14 -20.59 20.05 6.00
C GLY A 14 -19.06 20.07 5.83
N GLN A 15 -18.33 20.67 6.77
CA GLN A 15 -16.87 20.70 6.75
C GLN A 15 -16.29 19.31 7.04
N LEU A 16 -16.91 18.57 7.97
CA LEU A 16 -16.53 17.19 8.30
C LEU A 16 -16.55 16.30 7.06
N ILE A 17 -17.66 16.34 6.30
CA ILE A 17 -17.82 15.56 5.07
C ILE A 17 -16.78 15.96 4.02
N VAL A 18 -16.56 17.27 3.80
CA VAL A 18 -15.57 17.74 2.82
C VAL A 18 -14.16 17.29 3.19
N PHE A 19 -13.75 17.45 4.45
CA PHE A 19 -12.42 17.01 4.91
C PHE A 19 -12.28 15.48 4.89
N ALA A 20 -13.32 14.74 5.26
CA ALA A 20 -13.34 13.29 5.21
C ALA A 20 -13.21 12.78 3.76
N PHE A 21 -13.90 13.43 2.83
CA PHE A 21 -13.80 13.11 1.41
C PHE A 21 -12.41 13.43 0.84
N GLN A 22 -11.80 14.54 1.24
CA GLN A 22 -10.43 14.88 0.87
C GLN A 22 -9.44 13.83 1.40
N GLN A 23 -9.59 13.40 2.65
CA GLN A 23 -8.77 12.36 3.26
C GLN A 23 -8.93 11.03 2.52
N LEU A 24 -10.18 10.62 2.21
CA LEU A 24 -10.47 9.43 1.43
C LEU A 24 -9.82 9.47 0.05
N LEU A 25 -9.99 10.56 -0.69
CA LEU A 25 -9.37 10.71 -2.02
C LEU A 25 -7.85 10.72 -1.98
N ALA A 26 -7.24 11.25 -0.90
CA ALA A 26 -5.79 11.26 -0.75
C ALA A 26 -5.22 9.85 -0.62
N ILE A 27 -5.92 8.94 0.08
CA ILE A 27 -5.43 7.57 0.33
C ILE A 27 -5.92 6.56 -0.71
N MET A 28 -6.98 6.88 -1.45
CA MET A 28 -7.69 5.95 -2.31
C MET A 28 -6.79 5.36 -3.39
N ALA A 29 -6.06 6.21 -4.12
CA ALA A 29 -5.22 5.75 -5.23
C ALA A 29 -4.21 4.68 -4.78
N ALA A 30 -3.48 4.93 -3.69
CA ALA A 30 -2.52 3.99 -3.14
C ALA A 30 -3.18 2.69 -2.66
N THR A 31 -4.35 2.79 -2.00
CA THR A 31 -5.08 1.62 -1.48
C THR A 31 -5.59 0.72 -2.61
N LEU A 32 -6.11 1.30 -3.70
CA LEU A 32 -6.66 0.54 -4.84
C LEU A 32 -5.58 -0.13 -5.69
N VAL A 33 -4.37 0.43 -5.74
CA VAL A 33 -3.27 -0.06 -6.57
C VAL A 33 -2.70 -1.39 -6.05
N VAL A 34 -2.61 -1.60 -4.74
CA VAL A 34 -1.96 -2.79 -4.15
C VAL A 34 -2.60 -4.11 -4.61
N PRO A 35 -3.93 -4.31 -4.57
CA PRO A 35 -4.54 -5.52 -5.11
C PRO A 35 -4.35 -5.66 -6.62
N VAL A 36 -4.38 -4.56 -7.39
CA VAL A 36 -4.16 -4.59 -8.84
C VAL A 36 -2.75 -5.10 -9.18
N ILE A 37 -1.72 -4.61 -8.48
CA ILE A 37 -0.34 -5.08 -8.67
C ILE A 37 -0.21 -6.54 -8.27
N THR A 38 -0.81 -6.95 -7.14
CA THR A 38 -0.78 -8.34 -6.70
C THR A 38 -1.41 -9.25 -7.75
N ASN A 39 -2.56 -8.87 -8.30
CA ASN A 39 -3.21 -9.59 -9.41
C ASN A 39 -2.27 -9.71 -10.62
N GLY A 40 -1.62 -8.60 -11.01
CA GLY A 40 -0.64 -8.58 -12.11
C GLY A 40 0.52 -9.53 -11.87
N ASN A 41 1.09 -9.54 -10.67
CA ASN A 41 2.18 -10.44 -10.29
C ASN A 41 1.77 -11.92 -10.33
N VAL A 42 0.56 -12.24 -9.88
CA VAL A 42 0.03 -13.62 -9.92
C VAL A 42 -0.20 -14.06 -11.37
N LEU A 43 -0.79 -13.21 -12.21
CA LEU A 43 -0.99 -13.50 -13.63
C LEU A 43 0.34 -13.71 -14.35
N ALA A 44 1.34 -12.88 -14.10
CA ALA A 44 2.69 -13.06 -14.66
C ALA A 44 3.36 -14.37 -14.20
N ALA A 45 3.12 -14.80 -12.96
CA ALA A 45 3.60 -16.09 -12.46
C ALA A 45 2.90 -17.26 -13.16
N ILE A 46 1.62 -17.14 -13.52
CA ILE A 46 0.89 -18.13 -14.31
C ILE A 46 1.43 -18.15 -15.75
N GLU A 47 1.57 -17.01 -16.39
CA GLU A 47 2.09 -16.87 -17.75
C GLU A 47 3.50 -17.48 -17.90
N SER A 48 4.35 -17.33 -16.88
CA SER A 48 5.70 -17.91 -16.84
C SER A 48 5.73 -19.40 -16.50
N GLY A 49 4.59 -20.01 -16.16
CA GLY A 49 4.49 -21.41 -15.71
C GLY A 49 4.97 -21.67 -14.28
N ALA A 50 5.31 -20.62 -13.53
CA ALA A 50 5.68 -20.74 -12.11
C ALA A 50 4.49 -21.13 -11.22
N VAL A 51 3.28 -20.83 -11.66
CA VAL A 51 2.02 -21.18 -11.05
C VAL A 51 1.16 -21.91 -12.08
N THR A 52 0.59 -23.06 -11.70
CA THR A 52 -0.15 -23.95 -12.62
C THR A 52 -1.67 -23.97 -12.45
N TRP A 53 -2.19 -23.29 -11.42
CA TRP A 53 -3.62 -23.15 -11.17
C TRP A 53 -4.19 -21.88 -11.78
N GLU A 54 -5.51 -21.85 -12.02
CA GLU A 54 -6.20 -20.72 -12.64
C GLU A 54 -6.55 -19.64 -11.61
N PHE A 55 -6.33 -18.37 -11.96
CA PHE A 55 -6.67 -17.21 -11.13
C PHE A 55 -8.01 -16.61 -11.57
N THR A 56 -9.09 -17.34 -11.33
CA THR A 56 -10.46 -16.93 -11.72
C THR A 56 -11.05 -15.85 -10.84
N ALA A 57 -10.68 -15.82 -9.54
CA ALA A 57 -11.12 -14.82 -8.58
C ALA A 57 -9.93 -13.88 -8.27
N GLN A 58 -9.87 -12.72 -8.89
CA GLN A 58 -8.84 -11.71 -8.63
C GLN A 58 -9.15 -10.92 -7.36
N MET A 59 -8.12 -10.37 -6.72
CA MET A 59 -8.30 -9.49 -5.56
C MET A 59 -9.09 -8.24 -5.95
N SER A 60 -10.09 -7.91 -5.14
CA SER A 60 -10.96 -6.76 -5.38
C SER A 60 -10.37 -5.47 -4.79
N PRO A 61 -10.12 -4.42 -5.60
CA PRO A 61 -9.72 -3.10 -5.11
C PRO A 61 -10.76 -2.49 -4.16
N ALA A 62 -12.05 -2.74 -4.39
CA ALA A 62 -13.11 -2.28 -3.51
C ALA A 62 -13.06 -2.96 -2.14
N ALA A 63 -12.79 -4.28 -2.10
CA ALA A 63 -12.61 -5.00 -0.84
C ALA A 63 -11.37 -4.49 -0.08
N ALA A 64 -10.28 -4.15 -0.78
CA ALA A 64 -9.11 -3.55 -0.16
C ALA A 64 -9.41 -2.18 0.48
N LEU A 65 -10.22 -1.35 -0.19
CA LEU A 65 -10.65 -0.06 0.34
C LEU A 65 -11.53 -0.22 1.59
N LEU A 66 -12.45 -1.19 1.56
CA LEU A 66 -13.27 -1.56 2.72
C LEU A 66 -12.39 -2.05 3.88
N GLY A 67 -11.41 -2.93 3.60
CA GLY A 67 -10.45 -3.44 4.57
C GLY A 67 -9.61 -2.32 5.20
N ALA A 68 -9.20 -1.32 4.42
CA ALA A 68 -8.51 -0.13 4.88
C ALA A 68 -9.40 0.72 5.83
N GLY A 69 -10.66 0.90 5.48
CA GLY A 69 -11.64 1.58 6.33
C GLY A 69 -11.84 0.88 7.68
N LEU A 70 -12.09 -0.45 7.66
CA LEU A 70 -12.25 -1.26 8.87
C LEU A 70 -10.97 -1.27 9.71
N GLY A 71 -9.80 -1.47 9.10
CA GLY A 71 -8.51 -1.45 9.78
C GLY A 71 -8.24 -0.09 10.45
N THR A 72 -8.61 1.01 9.79
CA THR A 72 -8.52 2.36 10.36
C THR A 72 -9.41 2.54 11.59
N LEU A 73 -10.66 2.05 11.55
CA LEU A 73 -11.56 2.12 12.72
C LEU A 73 -10.98 1.33 13.90
N VAL A 74 -10.42 0.14 13.64
CA VAL A 74 -9.72 -0.66 14.65
C VAL A 74 -8.51 0.09 15.21
N TYR A 75 -7.69 0.69 14.35
CA TYR A 75 -6.55 1.51 14.76
C TYR A 75 -6.96 2.66 15.70
N ILE A 76 -8.03 3.38 15.36
CA ILE A 76 -8.55 4.48 16.15
C ILE A 76 -9.03 3.99 17.54
N LEU A 77 -9.62 2.80 17.59
CA LEU A 77 -10.05 2.18 18.85
C LEU A 77 -8.85 1.92 19.78
N PHE A 78 -7.78 1.29 19.27
CA PHE A 78 -6.58 0.99 20.05
C PHE A 78 -5.83 2.26 20.48
N THR A 79 -5.79 3.29 19.63
CA THR A 79 -5.16 4.58 19.92
C THR A 79 -6.02 5.49 20.80
N LYS A 80 -7.22 5.04 21.22
CA LYS A 80 -8.18 5.82 22.02
C LYS A 80 -8.52 7.17 21.35
N ALA A 81 -8.67 7.17 20.06
CA ALA A 81 -8.94 8.37 19.26
C ALA A 81 -7.92 9.51 19.47
N LYS A 82 -6.63 9.18 19.66
CA LYS A 82 -5.56 10.17 19.88
C LYS A 82 -4.57 10.28 18.72
N SER A 83 -4.67 9.42 17.71
CA SER A 83 -3.81 9.46 16.51
C SER A 83 -4.65 9.68 15.26
N PRO A 84 -4.51 10.83 14.57
CA PRO A 84 -5.28 11.16 13.38
C PRO A 84 -4.61 10.62 12.11
N VAL A 85 -4.45 9.30 12.01
CA VAL A 85 -3.83 8.62 10.87
C VAL A 85 -4.81 7.61 10.28
N PHE A 86 -4.87 7.55 8.96
CA PHE A 86 -5.61 6.54 8.21
C PHE A 86 -4.68 5.39 7.83
N LEU A 87 -5.15 4.14 7.95
CA LEU A 87 -4.43 2.96 7.49
C LEU A 87 -4.86 2.61 6.05
N GLY A 88 -3.91 2.18 5.23
CA GLY A 88 -4.22 1.69 3.89
C GLY A 88 -3.37 0.48 3.51
N SER A 89 -3.62 -0.08 2.32
CA SER A 89 -2.94 -1.28 1.83
C SER A 89 -1.44 -1.07 1.71
N SER A 90 -0.63 -1.90 2.37
CA SER A 90 0.81 -1.73 2.46
C SER A 90 1.55 -2.24 1.22
N PHE A 91 2.31 -1.37 0.57
CA PHE A 91 3.19 -1.72 -0.54
C PHE A 91 4.36 -2.63 -0.13
N ALA A 92 4.81 -2.55 1.11
CA ALA A 92 5.90 -3.38 1.61
C ALA A 92 5.57 -4.87 1.56
N PHE A 93 4.29 -5.24 1.69
CA PHE A 93 3.84 -6.63 1.64
C PHE A 93 3.59 -7.18 0.22
N LEU A 94 3.76 -6.40 -0.85
CA LEU A 94 3.51 -6.89 -2.22
C LEU A 94 4.30 -8.16 -2.55
N GLY A 95 5.58 -8.20 -2.19
CA GLY A 95 6.39 -9.42 -2.36
C GLY A 95 5.90 -10.60 -1.52
N SER A 96 5.45 -10.35 -0.29
CA SER A 96 4.90 -11.37 0.59
C SER A 96 3.55 -11.89 0.09
N MET A 97 2.69 -11.00 -0.45
CA MET A 97 1.41 -11.36 -1.05
C MET A 97 1.61 -12.19 -2.32
N ALA A 98 2.56 -11.80 -3.18
CA ALA A 98 2.93 -12.58 -4.35
C ALA A 98 3.48 -13.97 -3.96
N ALA A 99 4.32 -14.05 -2.93
CA ALA A 99 4.84 -15.30 -2.40
C ALA A 99 3.73 -16.20 -1.80
N ALA A 100 2.71 -15.61 -1.17
CA ALA A 100 1.56 -16.35 -0.68
C ALA A 100 0.80 -17.05 -1.82
N PHE A 101 0.54 -16.37 -2.92
CA PHE A 101 -0.09 -17.01 -4.08
C PHE A 101 0.85 -17.99 -4.78
N ALA A 102 2.12 -17.65 -4.98
CA ALA A 102 3.08 -18.52 -5.67
C ALA A 102 3.36 -19.83 -4.93
N GLY A 103 3.31 -19.83 -3.60
CA GLY A 103 3.48 -21.03 -2.77
C GLY A 103 2.19 -21.85 -2.57
N ALA A 104 1.05 -21.36 -3.01
CA ALA A 104 -0.24 -21.99 -2.83
C ALA A 104 -0.51 -23.08 -3.91
N VAL A 105 -1.36 -24.05 -3.57
CA VAL A 105 -1.80 -25.11 -4.48
C VAL A 105 -3.07 -24.71 -5.26
N SER A 106 -3.72 -23.62 -4.86
CA SER A 106 -4.90 -23.04 -5.52
C SER A 106 -5.01 -21.55 -5.22
N ALA A 107 -5.81 -20.81 -5.98
CA ALA A 107 -6.12 -19.42 -5.69
C ALA A 107 -6.74 -19.25 -4.29
N GLN A 108 -7.62 -20.15 -3.88
CA GLN A 108 -8.31 -20.14 -2.59
C GLN A 108 -7.32 -20.34 -1.42
N ALA A 109 -6.37 -21.27 -1.57
CA ALA A 109 -5.28 -21.43 -0.62
C ALA A 109 -4.39 -20.17 -0.55
N GLY A 110 -4.15 -19.51 -1.68
CA GLY A 110 -3.46 -18.22 -1.73
C GLY A 110 -4.17 -17.14 -0.93
N TYR A 111 -5.49 -17.02 -1.04
CA TYR A 111 -6.29 -16.09 -0.22
C TYR A 111 -6.20 -16.40 1.28
N ALA A 112 -6.23 -17.68 1.66
CA ALA A 112 -6.00 -18.05 3.06
C ALA A 112 -4.57 -17.72 3.50
N GLY A 113 -3.60 -17.87 2.60
CA GLY A 113 -2.22 -17.45 2.81
C GLY A 113 -2.06 -15.96 3.08
N LEU A 114 -2.81 -15.08 2.39
CA LEU A 114 -2.81 -13.64 2.68
C LEU A 114 -3.23 -13.35 4.12
N ILE A 115 -4.32 -13.98 4.59
CA ILE A 115 -4.83 -13.76 5.95
C ILE A 115 -3.86 -14.30 7.01
N ILE A 116 -3.33 -15.52 6.81
CA ILE A 116 -2.36 -16.14 7.72
C ILE A 116 -1.08 -15.32 7.77
N GLY A 117 -0.57 -14.89 6.61
CA GLY A 117 0.60 -14.03 6.51
C GLY A 117 0.43 -12.70 7.24
N ALA A 118 -0.72 -12.03 7.03
CA ALA A 118 -1.06 -10.81 7.75
C ALA A 118 -1.17 -11.04 9.28
N ALA A 119 -1.67 -12.21 9.69
CA ALA A 119 -1.68 -12.59 11.10
C ALA A 119 -0.27 -12.72 11.68
N PHE A 120 0.68 -13.32 10.95
CA PHE A 120 2.09 -13.35 11.36
C PHE A 120 2.67 -11.95 11.48
N ALA A 121 2.47 -11.09 10.49
CA ALA A 121 2.94 -9.71 10.55
C ALA A 121 2.34 -8.94 11.74
N GLY A 122 1.03 -9.05 11.96
CA GLY A 122 0.35 -8.40 13.08
C GLY A 122 0.82 -8.95 14.44
N LEU A 123 1.11 -10.25 14.56
CA LEU A 123 1.69 -10.84 15.77
C LEU A 123 3.07 -10.26 16.08
N VAL A 124 3.91 -10.00 15.07
CA VAL A 124 5.18 -9.27 15.27
C VAL A 124 4.94 -7.91 15.93
N TYR A 125 3.94 -7.16 15.44
CA TYR A 125 3.58 -5.87 16.04
C TYR A 125 3.09 -6.00 17.48
N VAL A 126 2.30 -7.03 17.80
CA VAL A 126 1.85 -7.31 19.17
C VAL A 126 3.06 -7.59 20.07
N VAL A 127 4.01 -8.39 19.61
CA VAL A 127 5.25 -8.69 20.36
C VAL A 127 6.09 -7.42 20.56
N ILE A 128 6.33 -6.65 19.48
CA ILE A 128 7.08 -5.38 19.59
C ILE A 128 6.36 -4.39 20.51
N ALA A 129 5.03 -4.28 20.44
CA ALA A 129 4.24 -3.42 21.32
C ALA A 129 4.38 -3.83 22.79
N ALA A 130 4.39 -5.13 23.09
CA ALA A 130 4.64 -5.64 24.44
C ALA A 130 6.06 -5.27 24.91
N ILE A 131 7.09 -5.49 24.07
CA ILE A 131 8.47 -5.12 24.40
C ILE A 131 8.58 -3.60 24.64
N VAL A 132 7.99 -2.77 23.78
CA VAL A 132 7.99 -1.30 23.93
C VAL A 132 7.30 -0.88 25.22
N LYS A 133 6.21 -1.54 25.59
CA LYS A 133 5.48 -1.23 26.83
C LYS A 133 6.31 -1.49 28.10
N PHE A 134 7.13 -2.54 28.10
CA PHE A 134 7.90 -2.95 29.30
C PHE A 134 9.35 -2.45 29.26
N ALA A 135 10.02 -2.45 28.10
CA ALA A 135 11.43 -2.10 27.94
C ALA A 135 11.67 -0.70 27.36
N GLY A 136 10.59 0.03 26.99
CA GLY A 136 10.69 1.35 26.37
C GLY A 136 11.12 1.29 24.91
N VAL A 137 11.55 2.45 24.36
CA VAL A 137 11.83 2.63 22.92
C VAL A 137 13.33 2.69 22.59
N ASN A 138 14.22 2.80 23.57
CA ASN A 138 15.64 3.07 23.35
C ASN A 138 16.40 1.97 22.59
N TRP A 139 15.91 0.73 22.63
CA TRP A 139 16.51 -0.39 21.91
C TRP A 139 16.27 -0.30 20.41
N ILE A 140 15.19 0.37 19.98
CA ILE A 140 14.82 0.54 18.58
C ILE A 140 15.90 1.35 17.84
N ASP A 141 16.31 2.50 18.41
CA ASP A 141 17.32 3.34 17.79
C ASP A 141 18.69 2.65 17.70
N LYS A 142 18.95 1.63 18.54
CA LYS A 142 20.16 0.80 18.46
C LYS A 142 20.08 -0.29 17.39
N LEU A 143 18.93 -0.94 17.27
CA LEU A 143 18.72 -2.03 16.32
C LEU A 143 18.48 -1.51 14.91
N MET A 144 17.68 -0.47 14.80
CA MET A 144 17.21 0.14 13.55
C MET A 144 17.50 1.65 13.52
N PRO A 145 18.78 2.05 13.46
CA PRO A 145 19.14 3.46 13.30
C PRO A 145 18.81 3.94 11.88
N LYS A 146 18.89 5.26 11.64
CA LYS A 146 18.52 5.88 10.36
C LYS A 146 19.23 5.28 9.14
N GLN A 147 20.50 4.86 9.29
CA GLN A 147 21.28 4.21 8.25
C GLN A 147 20.75 2.81 7.88
N VAL A 148 19.89 2.22 8.70
CA VAL A 148 19.17 0.97 8.40
C VAL A 148 17.78 1.27 7.87
N ILE A 149 16.99 2.09 8.60
CA ILE A 149 15.60 2.40 8.24
C ILE A 149 15.50 3.12 6.89
N GLY A 150 16.32 4.15 6.68
CA GLY A 150 16.24 4.99 5.48
C GLY A 150 16.38 4.20 4.18
N PRO A 151 17.48 3.47 3.96
CA PRO A 151 17.62 2.67 2.74
C PRO A 151 16.60 1.53 2.66
N THR A 152 16.15 0.96 3.79
CA THR A 152 15.11 -0.07 3.78
C THR A 152 13.78 0.48 3.27
N VAL A 153 13.36 1.66 3.68
CA VAL A 153 12.17 2.33 3.14
C VAL A 153 12.38 2.70 1.66
N ALA A 154 13.57 3.17 1.29
CA ALA A 154 13.87 3.52 -0.10
C ALA A 154 13.75 2.33 -1.06
N ILE A 155 14.21 1.14 -0.67
CA ILE A 155 14.13 -0.06 -1.53
C ILE A 155 12.69 -0.56 -1.72
N ILE A 156 11.74 -0.24 -0.84
CA ILE A 156 10.32 -0.59 -1.07
C ILE A 156 9.86 0.05 -2.38
N GLY A 157 10.05 1.37 -2.54
CA GLY A 157 9.68 2.05 -3.76
C GLY A 157 10.54 1.66 -4.98
N LEU A 158 11.86 1.54 -4.80
CA LEU A 158 12.78 1.25 -5.90
C LEU A 158 12.65 -0.17 -6.45
N SER A 159 12.36 -1.17 -5.60
CA SER A 159 12.15 -2.55 -6.05
C SER A 159 10.89 -2.72 -6.89
N LEU A 160 9.93 -1.82 -6.77
CA LEU A 160 8.67 -1.81 -7.53
C LEU A 160 8.76 -1.03 -8.86
N ALA A 161 9.89 -0.39 -9.14
CA ALA A 161 10.06 0.43 -10.35
C ALA A 161 9.80 -0.37 -11.64
N GLY A 162 10.25 -1.63 -11.69
CA GLY A 162 10.01 -2.54 -12.82
C GLY A 162 8.52 -2.80 -13.06
N ASN A 163 7.73 -2.98 -12.00
CA ASN A 163 6.28 -3.18 -12.10
C ASN A 163 5.59 -1.93 -12.68
N ALA A 164 5.95 -0.73 -12.19
CA ALA A 164 5.35 0.51 -12.69
C ALA A 164 5.63 0.72 -14.20
N VAL A 165 6.86 0.44 -14.64
CA VAL A 165 7.23 0.55 -16.05
C VAL A 165 6.56 -0.55 -16.89
N GLY A 166 6.49 -1.79 -16.37
CA GLY A 166 5.79 -2.89 -17.04
C GLY A 166 4.30 -2.60 -17.24
N ASP A 167 3.63 -2.11 -16.21
CA ASP A 167 2.22 -1.71 -16.29
C ASP A 167 2.01 -0.53 -17.24
N LEU A 168 2.93 0.46 -17.24
CA LEU A 168 2.88 1.60 -18.15
C LEU A 168 2.92 1.15 -19.63
N GLN A 169 3.67 0.10 -19.93
CA GLN A 169 3.83 -0.44 -21.28
C GLN A 169 2.75 -1.45 -21.67
N LYS A 170 1.89 -1.86 -20.74
CA LYS A 170 0.87 -2.89 -20.96
C LYS A 170 -0.31 -2.31 -21.73
N ALA A 171 -0.46 -2.74 -22.98
CA ALA A 171 -1.64 -2.48 -23.80
C ALA A 171 -2.61 -3.66 -23.70
N PRO A 172 -3.95 -3.47 -23.86
CA PRO A 172 -4.91 -4.55 -24.00
C PRO A 172 -4.66 -5.31 -25.32
N ALA A 173 -5.29 -6.50 -25.44
CA ALA A 173 -5.17 -7.31 -26.65
C ALA A 173 -5.55 -6.51 -27.91
N GLY A 174 -4.65 -6.48 -28.89
CA GLY A 174 -4.79 -5.69 -30.13
C GLY A 174 -4.40 -4.21 -30.01
N GLY A 175 -4.23 -3.67 -28.80
CA GLY A 175 -3.82 -2.28 -28.56
C GLY A 175 -2.33 -2.03 -28.84
N HIS A 176 -1.98 -0.78 -29.06
CA HIS A 176 -0.61 -0.37 -29.36
C HIS A 176 0.11 0.16 -28.10
N THR A 177 1.27 -0.40 -27.77
CA THR A 177 2.04 -0.05 -26.56
C THR A 177 2.35 1.45 -26.43
N LEU A 178 2.71 2.14 -27.53
CA LEU A 178 3.01 3.58 -27.47
C LEU A 178 1.80 4.43 -27.09
N ILE A 179 0.59 4.00 -27.46
CA ILE A 179 -0.65 4.71 -27.09
C ILE A 179 -0.94 4.46 -25.62
N ALA A 180 -0.76 3.23 -25.13
CA ALA A 180 -0.84 2.92 -23.71
C ALA A 180 0.14 3.76 -22.88
N VAL A 181 1.42 3.80 -23.29
CA VAL A 181 2.45 4.64 -22.66
C VAL A 181 2.06 6.11 -22.64
N LEU A 182 1.54 6.65 -23.75
CA LEU A 182 1.08 8.05 -23.82
C LEU A 182 -0.01 8.32 -22.78
N CYS A 183 -1.01 7.45 -22.68
CA CYS A 183 -2.11 7.60 -21.71
C CYS A 183 -1.58 7.58 -20.26
N GLY A 184 -0.67 6.66 -19.93
CA GLY A 184 -0.07 6.59 -18.62
C GLY A 184 0.85 7.77 -18.30
N LEU A 185 1.62 8.27 -19.29
CA LEU A 185 2.44 9.48 -19.13
C LEU A 185 1.58 10.73 -18.92
N VAL A 186 0.39 10.81 -19.54
CA VAL A 186 -0.57 11.90 -19.24
C VAL A 186 -1.01 11.82 -17.78
N ALA A 187 -1.34 10.64 -17.27
CA ALA A 187 -1.70 10.45 -15.86
C ALA A 187 -0.58 10.92 -14.93
N LEU A 188 0.66 10.51 -15.19
CA LEU A 188 1.85 10.92 -14.44
C LEU A 188 2.06 12.44 -14.50
N LEU A 189 2.07 13.03 -15.71
CA LEU A 189 2.31 14.45 -15.91
C LEU A 189 1.27 15.31 -15.21
N VAL A 190 -0.01 14.97 -15.34
CA VAL A 190 -1.10 15.71 -14.67
C VAL A 190 -0.98 15.57 -13.15
N THR A 191 -0.63 14.39 -12.63
CA THR A 191 -0.33 14.19 -11.20
C THR A 191 0.78 15.15 -10.73
N MET A 192 1.89 15.22 -11.45
CA MET A 192 3.01 16.11 -11.14
C MET A 192 2.59 17.58 -11.18
N LEU A 193 1.89 18.01 -12.23
CA LEU A 193 1.42 19.40 -12.39
C LEU A 193 0.45 19.79 -11.26
N CYS A 194 -0.48 18.91 -10.91
CA CYS A 194 -1.41 19.13 -9.79
C CYS A 194 -0.69 19.19 -8.45
N SER A 195 0.31 18.34 -8.23
CA SER A 195 1.07 18.34 -6.98
C SER A 195 1.92 19.60 -6.81
N VAL A 196 2.53 20.10 -7.87
CA VAL A 196 3.47 21.24 -7.84
C VAL A 196 2.72 22.58 -7.94
N PHE A 197 1.88 22.73 -8.97
CA PHE A 197 1.23 23.99 -9.32
C PHE A 197 -0.23 24.07 -8.89
N GLY A 198 -0.82 22.97 -8.41
CA GLY A 198 -2.21 22.90 -8.00
C GLY A 198 -2.53 23.85 -6.86
N LYS A 199 -3.74 24.41 -6.89
CA LYS A 199 -4.32 25.18 -5.78
C LYS A 199 -4.91 24.20 -4.77
N LYS A 200 -5.07 24.65 -3.53
CA LYS A 200 -5.55 23.89 -2.34
C LYS A 200 -6.08 22.45 -2.60
N THR A 201 -7.22 22.29 -3.26
CA THR A 201 -7.87 21.00 -3.50
C THR A 201 -7.12 20.12 -4.50
N ALA A 202 -6.65 20.67 -5.63
CA ALA A 202 -5.91 19.89 -6.62
C ALA A 202 -4.58 19.34 -6.06
N LYS A 203 -3.95 20.10 -5.17
CA LYS A 203 -2.73 19.67 -4.48
C LYS A 203 -2.97 18.56 -3.45
N LEU A 204 -4.20 18.39 -2.97
CA LEU A 204 -4.59 17.34 -2.03
C LEU A 204 -4.85 15.98 -2.71
N ILE A 205 -5.36 16.01 -3.95
CA ILE A 205 -5.81 14.81 -4.66
C ILE A 205 -5.14 14.66 -6.03
N PRO A 206 -3.81 14.89 -6.14
CA PRO A 206 -3.13 14.90 -7.43
C PRO A 206 -3.23 13.56 -8.16
N PHE A 207 -3.17 12.44 -7.43
CA PHE A 207 -3.25 11.10 -7.98
C PHE A 207 -4.61 10.81 -8.61
N ILE A 208 -5.71 11.20 -7.94
CA ILE A 208 -7.06 11.00 -8.49
C ILE A 208 -7.25 11.84 -9.76
N ILE A 209 -6.81 13.09 -9.76
CA ILE A 209 -6.88 13.94 -10.96
C ILE A 209 -6.03 13.35 -12.10
N GLY A 210 -4.87 12.81 -11.78
CA GLY A 210 -4.01 12.11 -12.74
C GLY A 210 -4.69 10.87 -13.32
N ILE A 211 -5.27 10.00 -12.48
CA ILE A 211 -6.03 8.82 -12.93
C ILE A 211 -7.15 9.23 -13.87
N LEU A 212 -8.00 10.19 -13.46
CA LEU A 212 -9.11 10.66 -14.27
C LEU A 212 -8.67 11.25 -15.61
N SER A 213 -7.56 11.99 -15.63
CA SER A 213 -7.01 12.57 -16.87
C SER A 213 -6.47 11.49 -17.80
N GLY A 214 -5.68 10.54 -17.29
CA GLY A 214 -5.18 9.41 -18.08
C GLY A 214 -6.33 8.53 -18.59
N TYR A 215 -7.33 8.28 -17.75
CA TYR A 215 -8.54 7.55 -18.14
C TYR A 215 -9.32 8.28 -19.24
N ALA A 216 -9.52 9.59 -19.11
CA ALA A 216 -10.22 10.39 -20.14
C ALA A 216 -9.52 10.31 -21.50
N VAL A 217 -8.19 10.46 -21.54
CA VAL A 217 -7.40 10.33 -22.77
C VAL A 217 -7.50 8.91 -23.33
N SER A 218 -7.40 7.89 -22.48
CA SER A 218 -7.59 6.49 -22.88
C SER A 218 -8.98 6.23 -23.46
N ALA A 219 -10.02 6.83 -22.86
CA ALA A 219 -11.40 6.74 -23.35
C ALA A 219 -11.55 7.37 -24.74
N VAL A 220 -10.96 8.55 -24.97
CA VAL A 220 -10.97 9.22 -26.28
C VAL A 220 -10.34 8.31 -27.35
N PHE A 221 -9.15 7.76 -27.08
CA PHE A 221 -8.50 6.83 -28.03
C PHE A 221 -9.36 5.59 -28.30
N THR A 222 -9.93 5.00 -27.24
CA THR A 222 -10.78 3.79 -27.37
C THR A 222 -12.03 4.07 -28.18
N VAL A 223 -12.72 5.20 -27.95
CA VAL A 223 -13.92 5.59 -28.70
C VAL A 223 -13.60 5.80 -30.18
N ILE A 224 -12.51 6.51 -30.48
CA ILE A 224 -12.04 6.70 -31.87
C ILE A 224 -11.69 5.35 -32.48
N GLY A 225 -10.98 4.47 -31.78
CA GLY A 225 -10.62 3.13 -32.23
C GLY A 225 -11.83 2.27 -32.55
N ASN A 226 -12.86 2.33 -31.71
CA ASN A 226 -14.13 1.61 -31.94
C ASN A 226 -14.88 2.18 -33.16
N ALA A 227 -14.94 3.51 -33.33
CA ALA A 227 -15.63 4.15 -34.44
C ALA A 227 -14.92 3.93 -35.79
N ALA A 228 -13.59 3.90 -35.79
CA ALA A 228 -12.76 3.71 -36.97
C ALA A 228 -12.41 2.24 -37.27
N GLY A 229 -12.74 1.31 -36.40
CA GLY A 229 -12.36 -0.11 -36.53
C GLY A 229 -10.85 -0.34 -36.35
N ILE A 230 -10.15 0.52 -35.60
CA ILE A 230 -8.70 0.46 -35.39
C ILE A 230 -8.40 -0.06 -33.99
N ASP A 231 -8.10 -1.36 -33.86
CA ASP A 231 -7.81 -2.00 -32.58
C ASP A 231 -6.59 -1.40 -31.88
N ALA A 232 -5.60 -0.94 -32.63
CA ALA A 232 -4.40 -0.31 -32.08
C ALA A 232 -4.67 0.91 -31.19
N LEU A 233 -5.83 1.57 -31.33
CA LEU A 233 -6.24 2.72 -30.50
C LEU A 233 -7.01 2.31 -29.24
N LYS A 234 -7.39 1.04 -29.09
CA LYS A 234 -8.16 0.57 -27.93
C LYS A 234 -7.26 0.45 -26.70
N VAL A 235 -7.61 1.13 -25.63
CA VAL A 235 -6.86 1.16 -24.35
C VAL A 235 -7.73 0.72 -23.18
N ILE A 236 -9.03 1.05 -23.18
CA ILE A 236 -9.97 0.71 -22.09
C ILE A 236 -10.84 -0.45 -22.49
N ASP A 237 -10.98 -1.40 -21.58
CA ASP A 237 -12.08 -2.36 -21.59
C ASP A 237 -13.25 -1.77 -20.79
N PHE A 238 -14.35 -1.45 -21.47
CA PHE A 238 -15.57 -0.93 -20.86
C PHE A 238 -16.51 -2.04 -20.36
N SER A 239 -16.14 -3.32 -20.50
CA SER A 239 -17.00 -4.43 -20.09
C SER A 239 -17.44 -4.37 -18.62
N PRO A 240 -16.60 -3.96 -17.63
CA PRO A 240 -17.05 -3.81 -16.26
C PRO A 240 -18.17 -2.77 -16.09
N ILE A 241 -18.15 -1.70 -16.90
CA ILE A 241 -19.17 -0.64 -16.85
C ILE A 241 -20.44 -1.08 -17.58
N THR A 242 -20.30 -1.67 -18.78
CA THR A 242 -21.45 -2.11 -19.58
C THR A 242 -22.21 -3.27 -18.93
N ALA A 243 -21.51 -4.17 -18.23
CA ALA A 243 -22.09 -5.26 -17.48
C ALA A 243 -23.09 -4.80 -16.40
N LEU A 244 -22.92 -3.61 -15.84
CA LEU A 244 -23.87 -3.05 -14.86
C LEU A 244 -25.31 -2.88 -15.42
N TRP A 245 -25.43 -2.76 -16.75
CA TRP A 245 -26.69 -2.45 -17.42
C TRP A 245 -27.20 -3.63 -18.25
N ALA A 246 -26.47 -4.76 -18.28
CA ALA A 246 -26.79 -5.89 -19.13
C ALA A 246 -28.17 -6.47 -18.82
N ASP A 247 -28.56 -6.53 -17.54
CA ASP A 247 -29.84 -7.05 -17.06
C ASP A 247 -30.89 -5.92 -16.81
N GLY A 248 -30.65 -4.72 -17.39
CA GLY A 248 -31.44 -3.54 -17.12
C GLY A 248 -31.08 -2.87 -15.78
N VAL A 249 -31.94 -1.93 -15.34
CA VAL A 249 -31.72 -1.22 -14.06
C VAL A 249 -32.26 -2.06 -12.91
N THR A 250 -31.33 -2.59 -12.10
CA THR A 250 -31.63 -3.41 -10.93
C THR A 250 -30.95 -2.82 -9.68
N ILE A 251 -31.19 -3.40 -8.50
CA ILE A 251 -30.48 -2.98 -7.29
C ILE A 251 -28.96 -3.21 -7.44
N ASN A 252 -28.55 -4.25 -8.15
CA ASN A 252 -27.14 -4.58 -8.40
C ASN A 252 -26.44 -3.57 -9.31
N THR A 253 -27.19 -2.80 -10.11
CA THR A 253 -26.65 -1.69 -10.91
C THR A 253 -26.00 -0.62 -10.01
N PHE A 254 -26.51 -0.41 -8.78
CA PHE A 254 -26.04 0.64 -7.87
C PHE A 254 -25.36 0.11 -6.63
N PHE A 255 -25.68 -1.13 -6.21
CA PHE A 255 -25.20 -1.75 -4.99
C PHE A 255 -24.74 -3.18 -5.23
N GLN A 256 -23.50 -3.48 -4.78
CA GLN A 256 -22.94 -4.84 -4.77
C GLN A 256 -22.18 -5.11 -3.49
N PHE A 257 -22.10 -6.37 -3.10
CA PHE A 257 -21.21 -6.78 -2.03
C PHE A 257 -19.78 -6.92 -2.60
N PRO A 258 -18.76 -6.30 -1.95
CA PRO A 258 -17.36 -6.55 -2.29
C PRO A 258 -17.03 -8.05 -2.15
N GLU A 259 -16.15 -8.55 -2.99
CA GLU A 259 -15.63 -9.92 -2.85
C GLU A 259 -14.69 -10.01 -1.65
N PHE A 260 -15.25 -10.35 -0.50
CA PHE A 260 -14.49 -10.46 0.73
C PHE A 260 -13.46 -11.57 0.66
N THR A 261 -12.22 -11.26 1.00
CA THR A 261 -11.09 -12.19 0.98
C THR A 261 -11.34 -13.42 1.83
N PHE A 262 -11.94 -13.26 3.03
CA PHE A 262 -12.21 -14.40 3.92
C PHE A 262 -13.15 -15.45 3.28
N VAL A 263 -14.03 -15.06 2.37
CA VAL A 263 -14.95 -16.00 1.69
C VAL A 263 -14.16 -16.99 0.81
N ASN A 264 -13.18 -16.47 0.06
CA ASN A 264 -12.29 -17.30 -0.75
C ASN A 264 -11.30 -18.08 0.14
N ALA A 265 -10.76 -17.44 1.18
CA ALA A 265 -9.84 -18.06 2.13
C ALA A 265 -10.46 -19.28 2.84
N LEU A 266 -11.72 -19.19 3.26
CA LEU A 266 -12.43 -20.33 3.91
C LEU A 266 -12.55 -21.54 3.00
N LYS A 267 -12.65 -21.36 1.69
CA LYS A 267 -12.69 -22.47 0.72
C LYS A 267 -11.34 -23.17 0.60
N GLY A 268 -10.23 -22.42 0.72
CA GLY A 268 -8.85 -22.94 0.58
C GLY A 268 -8.19 -23.39 1.87
N ILE A 269 -8.79 -23.19 3.04
CA ILE A 269 -8.15 -23.44 4.33
C ILE A 269 -7.76 -24.91 4.56
N LYS A 270 -8.49 -25.85 3.94
CA LYS A 270 -8.22 -27.29 4.02
C LYS A 270 -7.03 -27.73 3.16
N GLU A 271 -6.57 -26.89 2.25
CA GLU A 271 -5.48 -27.15 1.32
C GLU A 271 -4.12 -26.68 1.90
N ILE A 272 -4.13 -26.09 3.09
CA ILE A 272 -2.94 -25.51 3.73
C ILE A 272 -2.20 -26.58 4.52
N ASP A 273 -0.92 -26.74 4.22
CA ASP A 273 -0.01 -27.61 4.95
C ASP A 273 0.95 -26.83 5.87
N GLY A 274 1.65 -27.55 6.76
CA GLY A 274 2.59 -26.93 7.68
C GLY A 274 3.80 -26.28 6.98
N ALA A 275 4.23 -26.80 5.83
CA ALA A 275 5.34 -26.24 5.06
C ALA A 275 4.94 -24.89 4.45
N TYR A 276 3.72 -24.79 3.93
CA TYR A 276 3.19 -23.54 3.41
C TYR A 276 3.02 -22.48 4.50
N ILE A 277 2.52 -22.87 5.70
CA ILE A 277 2.46 -21.95 6.87
C ILE A 277 3.86 -21.43 7.22
N GLY A 278 4.87 -22.31 7.22
CA GLY A 278 6.26 -21.91 7.45
C GLY A 278 6.78 -20.92 6.41
N SER A 279 6.45 -21.13 5.12
CA SER A 279 6.83 -20.20 4.05
C SER A 279 6.17 -18.83 4.19
N LEU A 280 4.89 -18.79 4.61
CA LEU A 280 4.18 -17.54 4.89
C LEU A 280 4.82 -16.77 6.06
N ALA A 281 5.16 -17.48 7.14
CA ALA A 281 5.85 -16.84 8.27
C ALA A 281 7.18 -16.19 7.82
N MET A 282 7.97 -16.89 7.01
CA MET A 282 9.25 -16.37 6.50
C MET A 282 9.06 -15.21 5.49
N ALA A 283 7.95 -15.18 4.76
CA ALA A 283 7.64 -14.09 3.83
C ALA A 283 7.13 -12.83 4.55
N TYR A 284 6.37 -12.96 5.63
CA TYR A 284 5.68 -11.83 6.26
C TYR A 284 6.39 -11.30 7.52
N VAL A 285 6.94 -12.17 8.37
CA VAL A 285 7.57 -11.75 9.63
C VAL A 285 8.71 -10.75 9.43
N PRO A 286 9.69 -10.96 8.51
CA PRO A 286 10.75 -9.98 8.30
C PRO A 286 10.23 -8.65 7.75
N VAL A 287 9.20 -8.67 6.88
CA VAL A 287 8.60 -7.47 6.30
C VAL A 287 7.87 -6.65 7.37
N ALA A 288 7.31 -7.28 8.40
CA ALA A 288 6.72 -6.56 9.52
C ALA A 288 7.71 -5.61 10.22
N PHE A 289 9.01 -5.94 10.28
CA PHE A 289 10.03 -5.03 10.81
C PHE A 289 10.30 -3.83 9.88
N VAL A 290 10.14 -4.03 8.56
CA VAL A 290 10.24 -2.93 7.58
C VAL A 290 9.09 -1.95 7.80
N VAL A 291 7.87 -2.47 7.87
CA VAL A 291 6.65 -1.67 8.07
C VAL A 291 6.63 -1.02 9.47
N PHE A 292 7.22 -1.67 10.47
CA PHE A 292 7.46 -1.06 11.78
C PHE A 292 8.33 0.20 11.69
N ALA A 293 9.37 0.19 10.85
CA ALA A 293 10.19 1.38 10.61
C ALA A 293 9.39 2.51 9.95
N GLU A 294 8.55 2.20 8.99
CA GLU A 294 7.62 3.12 8.32
C GLU A 294 6.64 3.72 9.33
N HIS A 295 6.03 2.88 10.18
CA HIS A 295 5.13 3.29 11.25
C HIS A 295 5.77 4.34 12.18
N ILE A 296 7.01 4.12 12.60
CA ILE A 296 7.73 5.09 13.44
C ILE A 296 7.97 6.40 12.70
N ALA A 297 8.35 6.34 11.42
CA ALA A 297 8.61 7.51 10.60
C ALA A 297 7.34 8.36 10.45
N ASP A 298 6.21 7.75 10.15
CA ASP A 298 4.92 8.41 10.03
C ASP A 298 4.46 9.04 11.34
N HIS A 299 4.63 8.32 12.47
CA HIS A 299 4.26 8.83 13.78
C HIS A 299 5.15 9.99 14.25
N LYS A 300 6.44 9.97 13.91
CA LYS A 300 7.33 11.13 14.14
C LYS A 300 6.93 12.32 13.27
N ASN A 301 6.52 12.07 12.02
CA ASN A 301 6.09 13.11 11.10
C ASN A 301 4.78 13.76 11.55
N ILE A 302 3.73 12.95 11.80
CA ILE A 302 2.45 13.48 12.27
C ILE A 302 2.59 14.16 13.64
N SER A 303 3.43 13.64 14.55
CA SER A 303 3.73 14.26 15.85
C SER A 303 4.30 15.67 15.70
N SER A 304 5.18 15.86 14.72
CA SER A 304 5.75 17.19 14.40
C SER A 304 4.70 18.15 13.87
N ILE A 305 3.75 17.65 13.06
CA ILE A 305 2.67 18.47 12.47
C ILE A 305 1.67 18.93 13.53
N ILE A 306 1.27 18.02 14.42
CA ILE A 306 0.27 18.29 15.47
C ILE A 306 0.86 18.84 16.76
N GLU A 307 2.19 19.00 16.83
CA GLU A 307 2.94 19.45 18.00
C GLU A 307 2.64 18.62 19.27
N LYS A 308 2.44 17.30 19.08
CA LYS A 308 2.21 16.33 20.17
C LYS A 308 2.96 15.04 19.87
N ASP A 309 3.69 14.54 20.86
CA ASP A 309 4.47 13.31 20.75
C ASP A 309 3.56 12.06 20.87
N LEU A 310 3.13 11.52 19.73
CA LEU A 310 2.30 10.32 19.68
C LEU A 310 3.03 9.05 20.12
N LEU A 311 4.37 9.08 20.15
CA LEU A 311 5.16 7.95 20.67
C LEU A 311 5.07 7.88 22.20
N LYS A 312 4.76 9.02 22.88
CA LYS A 312 4.50 9.07 24.32
C LYS A 312 3.01 8.95 24.62
N GLU A 313 2.13 9.66 23.90
CA GLU A 313 0.68 9.64 24.09
C GLU A 313 -0.04 9.61 22.74
N PRO A 314 -0.77 8.54 22.42
CA PRO A 314 -1.25 7.39 23.21
C PRO A 314 -0.16 6.38 23.57
N GLY A 315 1.05 6.55 23.06
CA GLY A 315 2.21 5.68 23.23
C GLY A 315 2.40 4.70 22.08
N LEU A 316 3.66 4.50 21.70
CA LEU A 316 4.04 3.65 20.57
C LEU A 316 3.44 2.22 20.68
N HIS A 317 3.34 1.65 21.89
CA HIS A 317 2.73 0.34 22.08
C HIS A 317 1.26 0.28 21.64
N ARG A 318 0.49 1.38 21.78
CA ARG A 318 -0.91 1.43 21.36
C ARG A 318 -1.05 1.64 19.84
N THR A 319 -0.21 2.50 19.29
CA THR A 319 -0.25 2.74 17.83
C THR A 319 0.18 1.48 17.08
N LEU A 320 1.17 0.74 17.59
CA LEU A 320 1.58 -0.56 17.03
C LEU A 320 0.50 -1.63 17.14
N LEU A 321 -0.14 -1.76 18.32
CA LEU A 321 -1.26 -2.69 18.47
C LEU A 321 -2.39 -2.37 17.51
N GLY A 322 -2.73 -1.08 17.38
CA GLY A 322 -3.76 -0.64 16.45
C GLY A 322 -3.41 -0.92 14.99
N ASP A 323 -2.17 -0.69 14.60
CA ASP A 323 -1.68 -0.94 13.24
C ASP A 323 -1.63 -2.45 12.94
N GLY A 324 -1.06 -3.25 13.85
CA GLY A 324 -0.98 -4.71 13.68
C GLY A 324 -2.37 -5.39 13.59
N VAL A 325 -3.27 -5.08 14.52
CA VAL A 325 -4.65 -5.64 14.49
C VAL A 325 -5.44 -5.06 13.31
N GLY A 326 -5.28 -3.77 13.00
CA GLY A 326 -5.87 -3.13 11.83
C GLY A 326 -5.39 -3.74 10.52
N SER A 327 -4.10 -4.12 10.44
CA SER A 327 -3.51 -4.84 9.31
C SER A 327 -4.14 -6.23 9.11
N MET A 328 -4.31 -7.00 10.22
CA MET A 328 -4.99 -8.29 10.17
C MET A 328 -6.43 -8.15 9.67
N VAL A 329 -7.19 -7.17 10.20
CA VAL A 329 -8.57 -6.91 9.79
C VAL A 329 -8.63 -6.50 8.31
N GLY A 330 -7.73 -5.62 7.87
CA GLY A 330 -7.61 -5.24 6.47
C GLY A 330 -7.43 -6.44 5.55
N ALA A 331 -6.54 -7.37 5.91
CA ALA A 331 -6.29 -8.59 5.14
C ALA A 331 -7.48 -9.56 5.15
N VAL A 332 -8.18 -9.71 6.27
CA VAL A 332 -9.37 -10.58 6.36
C VAL A 332 -10.46 -10.15 5.39
N PHE A 333 -10.73 -8.85 5.29
CA PHE A 333 -11.79 -8.33 4.45
C PHE A 333 -11.31 -8.00 3.03
N GLY A 334 -10.14 -7.38 2.89
CA GLY A 334 -9.62 -6.83 1.64
C GLY A 334 -8.40 -7.53 1.04
N GLY A 335 -7.87 -8.56 1.69
CA GLY A 335 -6.70 -9.32 1.22
C GLY A 335 -5.36 -8.60 1.41
N CYS A 336 -5.35 -7.32 1.75
CA CYS A 336 -4.15 -6.52 1.88
C CYS A 336 -3.86 -6.22 3.36
N PRO A 337 -2.66 -6.59 3.87
CA PRO A 337 -2.21 -6.04 5.15
C PRO A 337 -2.16 -4.53 5.10
N ASN A 338 -2.66 -3.85 6.11
CA ASN A 338 -2.66 -2.39 6.19
C ASN A 338 -1.43 -1.86 6.93
N THR A 339 -1.13 -0.58 6.71
CA THR A 339 -0.14 0.20 7.47
C THR A 339 -0.56 1.66 7.53
N THR A 340 0.12 2.45 8.35
CA THR A 340 -0.07 3.90 8.36
C THR A 340 0.32 4.51 7.02
N TYR A 341 -0.45 5.50 6.56
CA TYR A 341 -0.24 6.13 5.26
C TYR A 341 0.37 7.52 5.38
N GLY A 342 1.51 7.70 4.72
CA GLY A 342 2.16 9.00 4.56
C GLY A 342 1.29 10.02 3.85
N GLU A 343 0.44 9.60 2.91
CA GLU A 343 -0.56 10.43 2.22
C GLU A 343 -1.61 10.96 3.19
N SER A 344 -2.05 10.16 4.15
CA SER A 344 -2.95 10.60 5.23
C SER A 344 -2.28 11.68 6.08
N VAL A 345 -1.02 11.48 6.46
CA VAL A 345 -0.22 12.45 7.21
C VAL A 345 -0.03 13.75 6.41
N ALA A 346 0.27 13.63 5.12
CA ALA A 346 0.39 14.78 4.21
C ALA A 346 -0.92 15.55 4.07
N CYS A 347 -2.06 14.85 4.00
CA CYS A 347 -3.37 15.47 3.95
C CYS A 347 -3.64 16.30 5.23
N VAL A 348 -3.30 15.78 6.41
CA VAL A 348 -3.37 16.53 7.68
C VAL A 348 -2.48 17.77 7.63
N ALA A 349 -1.25 17.66 7.12
CA ALA A 349 -0.33 18.79 6.99
C ALA A 349 -0.87 19.88 6.06
N ILE A 350 -1.44 19.51 4.90
CA ILE A 350 -1.91 20.47 3.90
C ILE A 350 -3.23 21.14 4.33
N THR A 351 -4.14 20.37 4.91
CA THR A 351 -5.46 20.87 5.32
C THR A 351 -5.45 21.59 6.67
N GLY A 352 -4.44 21.31 7.50
CA GLY A 352 -4.43 21.73 8.90
C GLY A 352 -5.49 21.04 9.76
N ASN A 353 -6.10 19.94 9.26
CA ASN A 353 -7.16 19.23 9.98
C ASN A 353 -6.62 17.92 10.55
N ALA A 354 -6.37 17.91 11.87
CA ALA A 354 -5.97 16.75 12.64
C ALA A 354 -7.12 16.10 13.42
N SER A 355 -8.37 16.41 13.09
CA SER A 355 -9.54 15.85 13.79
C SER A 355 -9.67 14.35 13.54
N VAL A 356 -9.71 13.55 14.61
CA VAL A 356 -9.98 12.11 14.53
C VAL A 356 -11.40 11.83 14.04
N ALA A 357 -12.36 12.72 14.30
CA ALA A 357 -13.71 12.60 13.75
C ALA A 357 -13.68 12.60 12.20
N THR A 358 -12.79 13.38 11.59
CA THR A 358 -12.58 13.37 10.14
C THR A 358 -12.04 12.03 9.65
N ILE A 359 -11.07 11.44 10.34
CA ILE A 359 -10.50 10.14 9.98
C ILE A 359 -11.56 9.03 10.12
N ILE A 360 -12.36 9.03 11.20
CA ILE A 360 -13.48 8.10 11.37
C ILE A 360 -14.47 8.24 10.21
N THR A 361 -14.87 9.47 9.87
CA THR A 361 -15.82 9.70 8.78
C THR A 361 -15.23 9.26 7.44
N ALA A 362 -13.95 9.50 7.19
CA ALA A 362 -13.26 9.02 5.98
C ALA A 362 -13.24 7.48 5.92
N ALA A 363 -13.00 6.81 7.05
CA ALA A 363 -13.01 5.34 7.13
C ALA A 363 -14.42 4.77 6.85
N VAL A 364 -15.45 5.40 7.39
CA VAL A 364 -16.86 5.02 7.09
C VAL A 364 -17.18 5.25 5.62
N LEU A 365 -16.74 6.37 5.03
CA LEU A 365 -16.94 6.64 3.59
C LEU A 365 -16.19 5.61 2.73
N ALA A 366 -14.97 5.19 3.10
CA ALA A 366 -14.22 4.14 2.42
C ALA A 366 -14.98 2.80 2.41
N ILE A 367 -15.58 2.46 3.56
CA ILE A 367 -16.42 1.26 3.67
C ILE A 367 -17.65 1.37 2.76
N LEU A 368 -18.37 2.50 2.83
CA LEU A 368 -19.62 2.67 2.08
C LEU A 368 -19.40 2.69 0.56
N ILE A 369 -18.36 3.35 0.08
CA ILE A 369 -18.10 3.47 -1.37
C ILE A 369 -17.70 2.12 -1.99
N ALA A 370 -17.18 1.19 -1.19
CA ALA A 370 -16.86 -0.17 -1.65
C ALA A 370 -18.10 -0.99 -2.07
N PHE A 371 -19.29 -0.60 -1.63
CA PHE A 371 -20.55 -1.22 -2.03
C PHE A 371 -21.22 -0.54 -3.25
N VAL A 372 -20.65 0.56 -3.75
CA VAL A 372 -21.23 1.32 -4.87
C VAL A 372 -20.78 0.69 -6.19
N SER A 373 -21.67 -0.08 -6.86
CA SER A 373 -21.35 -0.82 -8.11
C SER A 373 -20.75 0.07 -9.20
N PRO A 374 -21.27 1.28 -9.51
CA PRO A 374 -20.66 2.14 -10.51
C PRO A 374 -19.23 2.56 -10.18
N PHE A 375 -18.91 2.79 -8.90
CA PHE A 375 -17.54 3.08 -8.47
C PHE A 375 -16.62 1.87 -8.69
N VAL A 376 -17.07 0.69 -8.30
CA VAL A 376 -16.30 -0.56 -8.47
C VAL A 376 -16.06 -0.87 -9.94
N ALA A 377 -17.08 -0.75 -10.77
CA ALA A 377 -16.97 -0.94 -12.22
C ALA A 377 -15.99 0.08 -12.86
N PHE A 378 -16.05 1.34 -12.45
CA PHE A 378 -15.10 2.35 -12.89
C PHE A 378 -13.66 1.96 -12.51
N VAL A 379 -13.42 1.60 -11.25
CA VAL A 379 -12.07 1.20 -10.78
C VAL A 379 -11.55 0.00 -11.56
N ASN A 380 -12.38 -1.01 -11.82
CA ASN A 380 -12.01 -2.21 -12.58
C ASN A 380 -11.79 -1.92 -14.07
N SER A 381 -12.30 -0.81 -14.61
CA SER A 381 -12.10 -0.40 -16.01
C SER A 381 -10.83 0.44 -16.21
N ILE A 382 -10.12 0.84 -15.14
CA ILE A 382 -8.91 1.67 -15.26
C ILE A 382 -7.80 0.84 -15.93
N PRO A 383 -7.26 1.30 -17.08
CA PRO A 383 -6.21 0.55 -17.78
C PRO A 383 -4.92 0.45 -16.98
N SER A 384 -4.22 -0.69 -17.11
CA SER A 384 -2.93 -0.91 -16.45
C SER A 384 -1.91 0.18 -16.74
N CYS A 385 -1.86 0.72 -17.98
CA CYS A 385 -0.95 1.80 -18.32
C CYS A 385 -1.19 3.10 -17.54
N VAL A 386 -2.44 3.45 -17.27
CA VAL A 386 -2.78 4.62 -16.43
C VAL A 386 -2.32 4.37 -14.99
N MET A 387 -2.57 3.16 -14.46
CA MET A 387 -2.09 2.78 -13.14
C MET A 387 -0.56 2.76 -13.06
N GLY A 388 0.13 2.27 -14.10
CA GLY A 388 1.60 2.31 -14.22
C GLY A 388 2.17 3.73 -14.11
N GLY A 389 1.56 4.69 -14.81
CA GLY A 389 1.94 6.11 -14.71
C GLY A 389 1.78 6.67 -13.29
N ILE A 390 0.69 6.33 -12.62
CA ILE A 390 0.46 6.71 -11.21
C ILE A 390 1.46 6.03 -10.28
N CYS A 391 1.74 4.74 -10.48
CA CYS A 391 2.68 3.96 -9.68
C CYS A 391 4.10 4.52 -9.76
N MET A 392 4.54 5.05 -10.91
CA MET A 392 5.84 5.73 -11.01
C MET A 392 5.97 6.88 -10.00
N ALA A 393 4.92 7.68 -9.82
CA ALA A 393 4.93 8.75 -8.83
C ALA A 393 4.83 8.21 -7.39
N LEU A 394 3.94 7.23 -7.13
CA LEU A 394 3.76 6.65 -5.79
C LEU A 394 5.03 5.97 -5.30
N TYR A 395 5.63 5.09 -6.10
CA TYR A 395 6.86 4.39 -5.73
C TYR A 395 8.04 5.35 -5.59
N GLY A 396 8.09 6.37 -6.47
CA GLY A 396 9.05 7.45 -6.36
C GLY A 396 8.95 8.20 -5.03
N PHE A 397 7.74 8.48 -4.55
CA PHE A 397 7.53 9.16 -3.27
C PHE A 397 7.98 8.29 -2.08
N ILE A 398 7.69 6.97 -2.11
CA ILE A 398 8.17 6.04 -1.09
C ILE A 398 9.70 6.01 -1.10
N ALA A 399 10.32 5.84 -2.28
CA ALA A 399 11.77 5.82 -2.41
C ALA A 399 12.42 7.09 -1.87
N VAL A 400 11.91 8.27 -2.27
CA VAL A 400 12.42 9.57 -1.84
C VAL A 400 12.21 9.79 -0.33
N SER A 401 11.12 9.27 0.26
CA SER A 401 10.90 9.31 1.71
C SER A 401 12.04 8.60 2.46
N GLY A 402 12.41 7.41 2.02
CA GLY A 402 13.57 6.70 2.56
C GLY A 402 14.90 7.46 2.35
N LEU A 403 15.13 8.00 1.14
CA LEU A 403 16.33 8.77 0.82
C LEU A 403 16.46 10.05 1.67
N LYS A 404 15.36 10.74 2.01
CA LYS A 404 15.37 11.86 2.95
C LYS A 404 15.85 11.47 4.34
N MET A 405 15.63 10.22 4.76
CA MET A 405 16.19 9.71 6.01
C MET A 405 17.69 9.44 5.88
N VAL A 406 18.13 8.88 4.74
CA VAL A 406 19.54 8.64 4.43
C VAL A 406 20.33 9.95 4.37
N GLN A 407 19.75 11.02 3.84
CA GLN A 407 20.36 12.35 3.79
C GLN A 407 20.79 12.88 5.17
N LYS A 408 20.15 12.40 6.24
CA LYS A 408 20.47 12.79 7.63
C LYS A 408 21.55 11.90 8.26
N VAL A 409 22.13 10.97 7.51
CA VAL A 409 23.19 10.06 7.94
C VAL A 409 24.53 10.59 7.43
N ASN A 410 25.55 10.59 8.30
CA ASN A 410 26.91 10.91 7.86
C ASN A 410 27.46 9.73 7.02
N LEU A 411 27.48 9.88 5.70
CA LEU A 411 27.98 8.89 4.76
C LEU A 411 29.52 8.94 4.53
N GLU A 412 30.20 9.92 5.10
CA GLU A 412 31.69 9.94 5.15
C GLU A 412 32.21 8.92 6.15
N ASP A 413 31.38 8.50 7.14
CA ASP A 413 31.70 7.37 7.99
C ASP A 413 31.47 6.07 7.18
N ASN A 414 32.56 5.35 6.87
CA ASN A 414 32.54 4.11 6.12
C ASN A 414 31.59 3.06 6.69
N ARG A 415 31.30 3.06 8.00
CA ARG A 415 30.34 2.14 8.63
C ARG A 415 28.94 2.39 8.11
N ASN A 416 28.52 3.64 8.13
CA ASN A 416 27.22 4.05 7.64
C ASN A 416 27.11 3.82 6.14
N LEU A 417 28.18 4.15 5.39
CA LEU A 417 28.26 3.92 3.96
C LEU A 417 28.05 2.45 3.61
N PHE A 418 28.74 1.51 4.27
CA PHE A 418 28.58 0.07 4.02
C PHE A 418 27.17 -0.41 4.36
N VAL A 419 26.59 0.01 5.49
CA VAL A 419 25.22 -0.39 5.87
C VAL A 419 24.22 0.06 4.80
N VAL A 420 24.27 1.34 4.39
CA VAL A 420 23.38 1.88 3.36
C VAL A 420 23.56 1.17 2.02
N SER A 421 24.83 0.99 1.59
CA SER A 421 25.16 0.37 0.30
C SER A 421 24.65 -1.08 0.21
N VAL A 422 24.88 -1.88 1.26
CA VAL A 422 24.46 -3.28 1.28
C VAL A 422 22.95 -3.40 1.19
N ILE A 423 22.19 -2.58 1.94
CA ILE A 423 20.73 -2.59 1.89
C ILE A 423 20.23 -2.21 0.50
N LEU A 424 20.73 -1.11 -0.08
CA LEU A 424 20.29 -0.64 -1.39
C LEU A 424 20.56 -1.67 -2.49
N ILE A 425 21.77 -2.22 -2.55
CA ILE A 425 22.15 -3.16 -3.61
C ILE A 425 21.44 -4.50 -3.43
N ALA A 426 21.35 -5.03 -2.20
CA ALA A 426 20.63 -6.29 -1.96
C ALA A 426 19.13 -6.17 -2.27
N GLY A 427 18.50 -5.04 -1.89
CA GLY A 427 17.08 -4.81 -2.12
C GLY A 427 16.73 -4.56 -3.58
N ILE A 428 17.42 -3.63 -4.25
CA ILE A 428 17.18 -3.29 -5.67
C ILE A 428 17.60 -4.46 -6.58
N GLY A 429 18.71 -5.11 -6.26
CA GLY A 429 19.21 -6.28 -7.01
C GLY A 429 18.37 -7.54 -6.85
N GLY A 430 17.31 -7.49 -6.01
CA GLY A 430 16.38 -8.60 -5.88
C GLY A 430 16.95 -9.82 -5.12
N LEU A 431 17.91 -9.61 -4.19
CA LEU A 431 18.52 -10.70 -3.43
C LEU A 431 17.49 -11.38 -2.52
N ALA A 432 16.77 -12.34 -3.05
CA ALA A 432 15.90 -13.24 -2.29
C ALA A 432 16.68 -14.51 -1.89
N LEU A 433 16.43 -15.02 -0.67
CA LEU A 433 17.02 -16.25 -0.20
C LEU A 433 15.98 -17.38 -0.27
N ASN A 434 16.30 -18.44 -1.00
CA ASN A 434 15.41 -19.57 -1.20
C ASN A 434 15.94 -20.81 -0.45
N PHE A 435 15.14 -21.35 0.46
CA PHE A 435 15.43 -22.56 1.24
C PHE A 435 14.34 -23.61 0.95
N GLY A 436 14.45 -24.26 -0.20
CA GLY A 436 13.41 -25.19 -0.67
C GLY A 436 12.10 -24.45 -0.95
N LYS A 437 11.04 -24.76 -0.20
CA LYS A 437 9.73 -24.07 -0.31
C LYS A 437 9.68 -22.72 0.43
N ILE A 438 10.71 -22.36 1.17
CA ILE A 438 10.75 -21.14 1.99
C ILE A 438 11.52 -20.08 1.23
N GLN A 439 10.89 -18.91 1.01
CA GLN A 439 11.52 -17.75 0.38
C GLN A 439 11.51 -16.55 1.32
N ILE A 440 12.69 -15.97 1.54
CA ILE A 440 12.82 -14.64 2.18
C ILE A 440 12.88 -13.61 1.06
N THR A 441 11.94 -12.66 1.07
CA THR A 441 11.86 -11.61 0.04
C THR A 441 13.12 -10.73 0.03
N SER A 442 13.41 -10.09 -1.10
CA SER A 442 14.60 -9.22 -1.25
C SER A 442 14.63 -8.07 -0.24
N ILE A 443 13.47 -7.46 0.03
CA ILE A 443 13.37 -6.36 1.01
C ILE A 443 13.70 -6.86 2.42
N ALA A 444 13.17 -8.03 2.79
CA ALA A 444 13.45 -8.66 4.09
C ALA A 444 14.92 -9.06 4.22
N THR A 445 15.48 -9.66 3.18
CA THR A 445 16.91 -10.04 3.13
C THR A 445 17.81 -8.80 3.27
N ALA A 446 17.49 -7.73 2.56
CA ALA A 446 18.24 -6.47 2.62
C ALA A 446 18.22 -5.87 4.04
N LEU A 447 17.05 -5.86 4.71
CA LEU A 447 16.93 -5.40 6.09
C LEU A 447 17.77 -6.25 7.04
N ILE A 448 17.65 -7.58 6.96
CA ILE A 448 18.42 -8.51 7.82
C ILE A 448 19.92 -8.28 7.64
N LEU A 449 20.39 -8.21 6.39
CA LEU A 449 21.80 -7.93 6.09
C LEU A 449 22.24 -6.56 6.63
N GLY A 450 21.41 -5.54 6.46
CA GLY A 450 21.69 -4.20 6.97
C GLY A 450 21.82 -4.16 8.48
N ILE A 451 20.93 -4.84 9.21
CA ILE A 451 21.01 -4.96 10.68
C ILE A 451 22.29 -5.72 11.08
N LEU A 452 22.60 -6.84 10.43
CA LEU A 452 23.80 -7.62 10.71
C LEU A 452 25.08 -6.81 10.49
N VAL A 453 25.19 -6.13 9.34
CA VAL A 453 26.34 -5.27 9.02
C VAL A 453 26.45 -4.13 10.03
N ASN A 454 25.34 -3.49 10.39
CA ASN A 454 25.32 -2.44 11.40
C ASN A 454 25.83 -2.93 12.76
N ILE A 455 25.40 -4.13 13.21
CA ILE A 455 25.84 -4.72 14.48
C ILE A 455 27.34 -5.07 14.43
N ILE A 456 27.81 -5.71 13.33
CA ILE A 456 29.21 -6.11 13.17
C ILE A 456 30.12 -4.86 13.20
N LEU A 457 29.77 -3.83 12.45
CA LEU A 457 30.59 -2.62 12.34
C LEU A 457 30.47 -1.72 13.58
N SER A 458 29.42 -1.84 14.39
CA SER A 458 29.27 -1.09 15.64
C SER A 458 30.14 -1.60 16.79
N LYS A 459 30.65 -2.84 16.72
CA LYS A 459 31.43 -3.50 17.79
C LYS A 459 32.85 -2.99 17.98
N LYS A 460 33.35 -2.01 17.18
CA LYS A 460 34.70 -1.44 17.35
C LYS A 460 34.66 0.02 17.79
N LYS A 461 34.45 0.27 19.10
CA LYS A 461 35.05 1.36 19.87
C LYS A 461 35.21 0.90 21.32
N LYS A 462 36.14 -0.05 21.55
CA LYS A 462 36.85 -0.22 22.80
C LYS A 462 38.33 -0.41 22.37
N ALA A 463 38.99 0.66 22.11
CA ALA A 463 40.44 0.82 22.18
C ALA A 463 40.72 2.30 22.37
#